data_d6807a2560d46adc26c2767d1da94842
#
_entry.id   d6807a2560d46adc26c2767d1da94842
#
_cell.length_a   1.000
_cell.length_b   1.000
_cell.length_c   1.000
_cell.angle_alpha   90.00
_cell.angle_beta   90.00
_cell.angle_gamma   90.00
#
_symmetry.space_group_name_H-M   'P 1'
#
loop_
_entity.id
_entity.type
_entity.pdbx_description
1 polymer ?
#
loop_
_entity_poly.entity_id
_entity_poly.type
_entity_poly.pdbx_seq_one_letter_code
_entity_poly.pdbx_strand_id
1 'polypeptide(L)'
;IRLSLVGSEMCIRDRPMAIKDWHQDERPREKLLQKGAESLSDSEILAIFLRTGTKDQSAIELARGLIEKFGSLAQLLSAPSEAVMACHGIGMAKYAQILASLEMGKRYLASQVKQAPTLNASQLVKDYLTTQLRPLNREVFAVLFLTNQLTLIQYEVLFTGGISSCSVCVREVLRCALKYGASQLIIAHNHPSTSARASQADLEITASLAKACELVDMTLIDHIIVGQDGTLSLQETGKMP
;
A
#
# COMPACT_ATOMS: atom_id res chain seq x y z
N ILE A 1 15.66 44.41 -59.28
CA ILE A 1 14.48 44.04 -58.49
C ILE A 1 14.87 42.83 -57.65
N ARG A 2 15.18 43.02 -56.37
CA ARG A 2 15.47 41.95 -55.41
C ARG A 2 14.14 41.64 -54.69
N LEU A 3 13.62 40.47 -54.90
CA LEU A 3 12.55 39.89 -54.08
C LEU A 3 13.15 39.29 -52.83
N SER A 4 12.93 39.91 -51.70
CA SER A 4 13.23 39.38 -50.35
C SER A 4 12.07 38.45 -50.01
N LEU A 5 12.36 37.13 -50.00
CA LEU A 5 11.53 36.13 -49.36
C LEU A 5 11.79 36.17 -47.86
N VAL A 6 10.96 36.89 -47.12
CA VAL A 6 10.87 36.74 -45.68
C VAL A 6 10.15 35.42 -45.43
N GLY A 7 10.90 34.41 -45.07
CA GLY A 7 10.36 33.13 -44.58
C GLY A 7 9.60 33.37 -43.29
N SER A 8 8.30 33.18 -43.30
CA SER A 8 7.51 33.00 -42.09
C SER A 8 7.96 31.68 -41.48
N GLU A 9 8.86 31.76 -40.53
CA GLU A 9 9.06 30.63 -39.58
C GLU A 9 7.74 30.47 -38.83
N MET A 10 6.93 29.57 -39.34
CA MET A 10 5.75 29.08 -38.67
C MET A 10 6.29 28.27 -37.48
N CYS A 11 6.28 28.85 -36.27
CA CYS A 11 6.48 28.14 -35.03
C CYS A 11 5.47 27.01 -34.99
N ILE A 12 5.89 25.82 -35.44
CA ILE A 12 5.20 24.58 -35.12
C ILE A 12 5.35 24.47 -33.61
N ARG A 13 4.31 24.91 -32.87
CA ARG A 13 4.17 24.52 -31.48
C ARG A 13 4.17 23.02 -31.49
N ASP A 14 5.26 22.41 -31.00
CA ASP A 14 5.35 20.97 -30.75
C ASP A 14 4.21 20.59 -29.82
N ARG A 15 3.07 20.21 -30.42
CA ARG A 15 2.05 19.51 -29.65
C ARG A 15 2.67 18.18 -29.26
N PRO A 16 2.69 17.84 -27.96
CA PRO A 16 3.16 16.53 -27.56
C PRO A 16 2.41 15.48 -28.36
N MET A 17 3.16 14.58 -29.01
CA MET A 17 2.59 13.51 -29.84
C MET A 17 1.58 12.75 -29.00
N ALA A 18 0.33 12.65 -29.48
CA ALA A 18 -0.69 11.91 -28.74
C ALA A 18 -0.27 10.44 -28.63
N ILE A 19 -0.51 9.79 -27.49
CA ILE A 19 -0.11 8.38 -27.25
C ILE A 19 -0.61 7.45 -28.37
N LYS A 20 -1.72 7.76 -29.00
CA LYS A 20 -2.24 7.02 -30.17
C LYS A 20 -1.33 7.06 -31.41
N ASP A 21 -0.45 8.08 -31.49
CA ASP A 21 0.47 8.25 -32.59
C ASP A 21 1.85 7.61 -32.34
N TRP A 22 2.06 7.05 -31.13
CA TRP A 22 3.24 6.31 -30.77
C TRP A 22 3.28 4.95 -31.44
N HIS A 23 4.48 4.36 -31.57
CA HIS A 23 4.59 2.97 -32.01
C HIS A 23 3.78 2.07 -31.07
N GLN A 24 3.14 1.04 -31.61
CA GLN A 24 2.21 0.20 -30.86
C GLN A 24 2.88 -0.41 -29.61
N ASP A 25 4.14 -0.81 -29.70
CA ASP A 25 4.92 -1.41 -28.62
C ASP A 25 5.29 -0.45 -27.48
N GLU A 26 5.13 0.86 -27.70
CA GLU A 26 5.45 1.91 -26.73
C GLU A 26 4.21 2.46 -26.01
N ARG A 27 3.02 2.11 -26.51
CA ARG A 27 1.77 2.52 -25.86
C ARG A 27 1.58 1.72 -24.58
N PRO A 28 1.32 2.35 -23.41
CA PRO A 28 1.31 1.64 -22.13
C PRO A 28 0.37 0.45 -22.04
N ARG A 29 -0.81 0.51 -22.66
CA ARG A 29 -1.78 -0.59 -22.65
C ARG A 29 -1.31 -1.78 -23.47
N GLU A 30 -0.84 -1.52 -24.67
CA GLU A 30 -0.30 -2.51 -25.59
C GLU A 30 0.98 -3.13 -24.98
N LYS A 31 1.86 -2.30 -24.43
CA LYS A 31 3.08 -2.73 -23.72
C LYS A 31 2.75 -3.63 -22.52
N LEU A 32 1.71 -3.29 -21.72
CA LEU A 32 1.24 -4.12 -20.63
C LEU A 32 0.82 -5.52 -21.11
N LEU A 33 0.03 -5.58 -22.19
CA LEU A 33 -0.52 -6.84 -22.70
C LEU A 33 0.53 -7.71 -23.40
N GLN A 34 1.51 -7.10 -24.07
CA GLN A 34 2.51 -7.82 -24.85
C GLN A 34 3.75 -8.19 -24.04
N LYS A 35 4.19 -7.31 -23.14
CA LYS A 35 5.47 -7.41 -22.42
C LYS A 35 5.30 -7.62 -20.91
N GLY A 36 4.07 -7.58 -20.42
CA GLY A 36 3.77 -7.72 -18.98
C GLY A 36 3.97 -6.43 -18.17
N ALA A 37 3.48 -6.46 -16.92
CA ALA A 37 3.47 -5.29 -16.03
C ALA A 37 4.89 -4.83 -15.64
N GLU A 38 5.84 -5.75 -15.53
CA GLU A 38 7.23 -5.47 -15.14
C GLU A 38 7.97 -4.57 -16.14
N SER A 39 7.48 -4.50 -17.38
CA SER A 39 8.06 -3.65 -18.43
C SER A 39 7.64 -2.18 -18.32
N LEU A 40 6.63 -1.85 -17.49
CA LEU A 40 6.08 -0.51 -17.37
C LEU A 40 6.73 0.25 -16.22
N SER A 41 6.99 1.54 -16.45
CA SER A 41 7.32 2.48 -15.38
C SER A 41 6.07 2.84 -14.56
N ASP A 42 6.26 3.36 -13.35
CA ASP A 42 5.16 3.85 -12.49
C ASP A 42 4.27 4.87 -13.20
N SER A 43 4.86 5.75 -14.01
CA SER A 43 4.12 6.74 -14.78
C SER A 43 3.28 6.11 -15.90
N GLU A 44 3.76 5.05 -16.54
CA GLU A 44 2.99 4.32 -17.55
C GLU A 44 1.83 3.55 -16.93
N ILE A 45 2.04 2.91 -15.77
CA ILE A 45 0.99 2.24 -15.01
C ILE A 45 -0.08 3.25 -14.59
N LEU A 46 0.31 4.37 -13.99
CA LEU A 46 -0.61 5.40 -13.56
C LEU A 46 -1.39 6.00 -14.75
N ALA A 47 -0.73 6.21 -15.91
CA ALA A 47 -1.37 6.72 -17.11
C ALA A 47 -2.48 5.81 -17.65
N ILE A 48 -2.35 4.48 -17.48
CA ILE A 48 -3.41 3.53 -17.85
C ILE A 48 -4.70 3.81 -17.06
N PHE A 49 -4.58 4.08 -15.75
CA PHE A 49 -5.72 4.43 -14.89
C PHE A 49 -6.26 5.84 -15.17
N LEU A 50 -5.40 6.82 -15.42
CA LEU A 50 -5.81 8.17 -15.77
C LEU A 50 -6.57 8.24 -17.12
N ARG A 51 -6.31 7.31 -18.02
CA ARG A 51 -6.92 7.11 -19.35
C ARG A 51 -6.68 8.25 -20.33
N THR A 52 -6.84 9.47 -19.89
CA THR A 52 -6.67 10.69 -20.68
C THR A 52 -5.84 11.71 -19.90
N GLY A 53 -5.07 12.51 -20.62
CA GLY A 53 -4.40 13.68 -20.07
C GLY A 53 -5.34 14.87 -19.88
N THR A 54 -4.78 16.05 -20.05
CA THR A 54 -5.46 17.33 -20.12
C THR A 54 -5.42 17.85 -21.57
N LYS A 55 -5.87 19.08 -21.79
CA LYS A 55 -5.79 19.74 -23.11
C LYS A 55 -4.33 19.93 -23.56
N ASP A 56 -3.42 20.11 -22.59
CA ASP A 56 -2.03 20.50 -22.84
C ASP A 56 -1.01 19.39 -22.51
N GLN A 57 -1.44 18.27 -21.93
CA GLN A 57 -0.58 17.16 -21.47
C GLN A 57 -1.20 15.80 -21.82
N SER A 58 -0.38 14.87 -22.26
CA SER A 58 -0.77 13.45 -22.39
C SER A 58 -1.03 12.81 -21.02
N ALA A 59 -1.66 11.63 -21.01
CA ALA A 59 -1.88 10.89 -19.76
C ALA A 59 -0.56 10.50 -19.07
N ILE A 60 0.50 10.24 -19.83
CA ILE A 60 1.83 9.89 -19.29
C ILE A 60 2.52 11.12 -18.68
N GLU A 61 2.45 12.27 -19.34
CA GLU A 61 3.01 13.51 -18.81
C GLU A 61 2.27 13.93 -17.52
N LEU A 62 0.95 13.81 -17.50
CA LEU A 62 0.15 14.06 -16.30
C LEU A 62 0.54 13.08 -15.17
N ALA A 63 0.71 11.79 -15.47
CA ALA A 63 1.12 10.78 -14.49
C ALA A 63 2.54 11.08 -13.94
N ARG A 64 3.48 11.45 -14.83
CA ARG A 64 4.85 11.82 -14.44
C ARG A 64 4.86 13.04 -13.52
N GLY A 65 4.14 14.09 -13.87
CA GLY A 65 4.04 15.30 -13.04
C GLY A 65 3.42 15.03 -11.67
N LEU A 66 2.47 14.09 -11.56
CA LEU A 66 1.92 13.67 -10.27
C LEU A 66 2.97 12.94 -9.43
N ILE A 67 3.69 11.98 -10.02
CA ILE A 67 4.74 11.22 -9.30
C ILE A 67 5.86 12.17 -8.86
N GLU A 68 6.30 13.09 -9.70
CA GLU A 68 7.30 14.11 -9.34
C GLU A 68 6.83 15.01 -8.19
N LYS A 69 5.56 15.46 -8.22
CA LYS A 69 4.98 16.31 -7.18
C LYS A 69 4.89 15.62 -5.82
N PHE A 70 4.53 14.34 -5.80
CA PHE A 70 4.37 13.59 -4.55
C PHE A 70 5.60 12.76 -4.16
N GLY A 71 6.64 12.71 -5.01
CA GLY A 71 7.91 12.03 -4.77
C GLY A 71 7.94 10.58 -5.26
N SER A 72 6.84 9.84 -5.17
CA SER A 72 6.72 8.45 -5.66
C SER A 72 5.27 8.06 -5.88
N LEU A 73 5.04 6.95 -6.59
CA LEU A 73 3.70 6.36 -6.74
C LEU A 73 3.11 5.99 -5.37
N ALA A 74 3.90 5.44 -4.46
CA ALA A 74 3.44 5.07 -3.12
C ALA A 74 3.00 6.30 -2.30
N GLN A 75 3.75 7.40 -2.37
CA GLN A 75 3.40 8.65 -1.70
C GLN A 75 2.15 9.29 -2.31
N LEU A 76 1.99 9.25 -3.63
CA LEU A 76 0.76 9.69 -4.31
C LEU A 76 -0.46 8.90 -3.83
N LEU A 77 -0.36 7.57 -3.75
CA LEU A 77 -1.46 6.69 -3.32
C LEU A 77 -1.81 6.85 -1.83
N SER A 78 -0.88 7.36 -1.02
CA SER A 78 -1.08 7.63 0.42
C SER A 78 -1.43 9.09 0.71
N ALA A 79 -1.42 9.97 -0.31
CA ALA A 79 -1.67 11.38 -0.12
C ALA A 79 -3.15 11.70 0.20
N PRO A 80 -3.43 12.76 0.98
CA PRO A 80 -4.79 13.21 1.24
C PRO A 80 -5.57 13.49 -0.06
N SER A 81 -6.85 13.15 -0.07
CA SER A 81 -7.74 13.32 -1.22
C SER A 81 -7.74 14.74 -1.78
N GLU A 82 -7.77 15.73 -0.88
CA GLU A 82 -7.77 17.15 -1.21
C GLU A 82 -6.50 17.55 -1.98
N ALA A 83 -5.34 17.03 -1.56
CA ALA A 83 -4.06 17.32 -2.19
C ALA A 83 -3.95 16.74 -3.60
N VAL A 84 -4.50 15.53 -3.81
CA VAL A 84 -4.49 14.86 -5.11
C VAL A 84 -5.50 15.51 -6.04
N MET A 85 -6.73 15.77 -5.57
CA MET A 85 -7.79 16.40 -6.37
C MET A 85 -7.50 17.88 -6.69
N ALA A 86 -6.65 18.56 -5.91
CA ALA A 86 -6.18 19.91 -6.24
C ALA A 86 -5.19 19.93 -7.42
N CYS A 87 -4.72 18.78 -7.91
CA CYS A 87 -3.83 18.72 -9.07
C CYS A 87 -4.63 18.94 -10.36
N HIS A 88 -4.13 19.85 -11.21
CA HIS A 88 -4.73 20.09 -12.51
C HIS A 88 -4.86 18.79 -13.32
N GLY A 89 -6.01 18.54 -13.89
CA GLY A 89 -6.29 17.34 -14.67
C GLY A 89 -6.74 16.11 -13.86
N ILE A 90 -6.80 16.20 -12.54
CA ILE A 90 -7.33 15.15 -11.65
C ILE A 90 -8.68 15.59 -11.10
N GLY A 91 -9.74 15.09 -11.73
CA GLY A 91 -11.10 15.24 -11.21
C GLY A 91 -11.51 14.02 -10.38
N MET A 92 -12.72 14.10 -9.80
CA MET A 92 -13.31 13.04 -8.98
C MET A 92 -13.26 11.66 -9.65
N ALA A 93 -13.58 11.58 -10.96
CA ALA A 93 -13.61 10.31 -11.69
C ALA A 93 -12.22 9.63 -11.76
N LYS A 94 -11.16 10.38 -12.06
CA LYS A 94 -9.80 9.84 -12.11
C LYS A 94 -9.31 9.44 -10.72
N TYR A 95 -9.60 10.27 -9.71
CA TYR A 95 -9.25 9.95 -8.33
C TYR A 95 -9.96 8.67 -7.85
N ALA A 96 -11.26 8.53 -8.13
CA ALA A 96 -12.01 7.33 -7.81
C ALA A 96 -11.44 6.06 -8.47
N GLN A 97 -10.96 6.16 -9.72
CA GLN A 97 -10.30 5.03 -10.40
C GLN A 97 -9.00 4.61 -9.69
N ILE A 98 -8.19 5.57 -9.24
CA ILE A 98 -6.97 5.29 -8.47
C ILE A 98 -7.32 4.59 -7.16
N LEU A 99 -8.29 5.12 -6.39
CA LEU A 99 -8.73 4.51 -5.14
C LEU A 99 -9.30 3.11 -5.35
N ALA A 100 -10.12 2.90 -6.37
CA ALA A 100 -10.69 1.60 -6.69
C ALA A 100 -9.62 0.56 -7.03
N SER A 101 -8.58 0.95 -7.77
CA SER A 101 -7.46 0.04 -8.08
C SER A 101 -6.68 -0.38 -6.84
N LEU A 102 -6.43 0.57 -5.93
CA LEU A 102 -5.78 0.29 -4.65
C LEU A 102 -6.64 -0.67 -3.80
N GLU A 103 -7.94 -0.44 -3.72
CA GLU A 103 -8.88 -1.28 -2.97
C GLU A 103 -8.98 -2.69 -3.57
N MET A 104 -8.98 -2.83 -4.90
CA MET A 104 -8.93 -4.14 -5.56
C MET A 104 -7.65 -4.91 -5.18
N GLY A 105 -6.49 -4.24 -5.18
CA GLY A 105 -5.23 -4.84 -4.74
C GLY A 105 -5.29 -5.32 -3.29
N LYS A 106 -5.83 -4.50 -2.39
CA LYS A 106 -6.02 -4.86 -0.98
C LYS A 106 -6.93 -6.09 -0.81
N ARG A 107 -8.07 -6.13 -1.50
CA ARG A 107 -9.00 -7.28 -1.46
C ARG A 107 -8.38 -8.54 -2.05
N TYR A 108 -7.62 -8.40 -3.13
CA TYR A 108 -6.89 -9.53 -3.71
C TYR A 108 -5.90 -10.12 -2.70
N LEU A 109 -5.05 -9.31 -2.09
CA LEU A 109 -4.11 -9.76 -1.06
C LEU A 109 -4.83 -10.38 0.15
N ALA A 110 -5.92 -9.77 0.63
CA ALA A 110 -6.73 -10.35 1.69
C ALA A 110 -7.28 -11.72 1.33
N SER A 111 -7.71 -11.93 0.08
CA SER A 111 -8.19 -13.23 -0.39
C SER A 111 -7.06 -14.27 -0.45
N GLN A 112 -5.86 -13.88 -0.84
CA GLN A 112 -4.69 -14.75 -0.86
C GLN A 112 -4.30 -15.19 0.55
N VAL A 113 -4.27 -14.25 1.52
CA VAL A 113 -3.99 -14.58 2.93
C VAL A 113 -5.02 -15.57 3.50
N LYS A 114 -6.31 -15.42 3.12
CA LYS A 114 -7.37 -16.36 3.55
C LYS A 114 -7.22 -17.76 2.96
N GLN A 115 -6.58 -17.91 1.81
CA GLN A 115 -6.47 -19.17 1.08
C GLN A 115 -5.07 -19.79 1.13
N ALA A 116 -4.08 -19.06 1.67
CA ALA A 116 -2.69 -19.49 1.65
C ALA A 116 -2.47 -20.75 2.52
N PRO A 117 -1.85 -21.81 1.96
CA PRO A 117 -1.31 -22.89 2.77
C PRO A 117 -0.18 -22.36 3.65
N THR A 118 -0.02 -22.90 4.85
CA THR A 118 0.83 -22.47 5.95
C THR A 118 2.30 -22.15 5.58
N LEU A 119 2.85 -22.74 4.53
CA LEU A 119 4.28 -22.64 4.18
C LEU A 119 4.70 -21.32 3.49
N ASN A 120 3.76 -20.57 2.90
CA ASN A 120 4.04 -19.29 2.23
C ASN A 120 3.40 -18.07 2.95
N ALA A 121 2.87 -18.27 4.14
CA ALA A 121 2.05 -17.28 4.81
C ALA A 121 2.84 -16.06 5.29
N SER A 122 4.12 -16.21 5.69
CA SER A 122 4.90 -15.11 6.30
C SER A 122 5.03 -13.90 5.38
N GLN A 123 5.46 -14.08 4.12
CA GLN A 123 5.61 -12.95 3.19
C GLN A 123 4.25 -12.36 2.80
N LEU A 124 3.25 -13.20 2.51
CA LEU A 124 1.90 -12.73 2.17
C LEU A 124 1.26 -11.95 3.32
N VAL A 125 1.46 -12.37 4.57
CA VAL A 125 0.97 -11.64 5.75
C VAL A 125 1.68 -10.29 5.87
N LYS A 126 3.01 -10.23 5.67
CA LYS A 126 3.76 -8.97 5.67
C LYS A 126 3.27 -8.02 4.57
N ASP A 127 3.07 -8.52 3.35
CA ASP A 127 2.58 -7.73 2.22
C ASP A 127 1.16 -7.21 2.50
N TYR A 128 0.29 -8.08 3.01
CA TYR A 128 -1.06 -7.70 3.42
C TYR A 128 -1.04 -6.61 4.49
N LEU A 129 -0.29 -6.81 5.57
CA LEU A 129 -0.17 -5.83 6.66
C LEU A 129 0.44 -4.51 6.18
N THR A 130 1.42 -4.57 5.27
CA THR A 130 2.00 -3.38 4.65
C THR A 130 0.93 -2.57 3.92
N THR A 131 0.07 -3.22 3.13
CA THR A 131 -1.00 -2.51 2.41
C THR A 131 -2.08 -1.94 3.33
N GLN A 132 -2.30 -2.55 4.50
CA GLN A 132 -3.28 -2.07 5.47
C GLN A 132 -2.73 -0.95 6.36
N LEU A 133 -1.48 -1.06 6.82
CA LEU A 133 -0.94 -0.24 7.88
C LEU A 133 -0.07 0.93 7.39
N ARG A 134 0.70 0.73 6.31
CA ARG A 134 1.62 1.77 5.79
C ARG A 134 0.93 3.08 5.38
N PRO A 135 -0.28 3.09 4.80
CA PRO A 135 -0.96 4.33 4.43
C PRO A 135 -1.46 5.16 5.62
N LEU A 136 -1.40 4.62 6.85
CA LEU A 136 -1.94 5.28 8.02
C LEU A 136 -0.95 6.31 8.58
N ASN A 137 -1.40 7.55 8.76
CA ASN A 137 -0.57 8.66 9.27
C ASN A 137 -0.41 8.67 10.80
N ARG A 138 -1.00 7.70 11.48
CA ARG A 138 -0.93 7.52 12.94
C ARG A 138 -0.62 6.08 13.26
N GLU A 139 0.00 5.85 14.41
CA GLU A 139 0.24 4.51 14.89
C GLU A 139 -1.09 3.80 15.19
N VAL A 140 -1.21 2.57 14.78
CA VAL A 140 -2.33 1.69 15.10
C VAL A 140 -1.81 0.33 15.49
N PHE A 141 -2.55 -0.35 16.36
CA PHE A 141 -2.29 -1.72 16.74
C PHE A 141 -3.42 -2.60 16.19
N ALA A 142 -3.04 -3.56 15.37
CA ALA A 142 -3.95 -4.47 14.68
C ALA A 142 -3.67 -5.93 15.05
N VAL A 143 -4.70 -6.76 14.90
CA VAL A 143 -4.62 -8.19 15.17
C VAL A 143 -5.21 -8.97 14.00
N LEU A 144 -4.50 -10.02 13.59
CA LEU A 144 -5.02 -11.07 12.73
C LEU A 144 -5.42 -12.25 13.62
N PHE A 145 -6.69 -12.60 13.55
CA PHE A 145 -7.28 -13.73 14.25
C PHE A 145 -7.31 -14.93 13.32
N LEU A 146 -6.71 -16.05 13.74
CA LEU A 146 -6.45 -17.21 12.89
C LEU A 146 -7.03 -18.49 13.50
N THR A 147 -7.36 -19.45 12.63
CA THR A 147 -7.66 -20.83 13.01
C THR A 147 -6.37 -21.59 13.38
N ASN A 148 -6.51 -22.81 13.95
CA ASN A 148 -5.39 -23.73 14.13
C ASN A 148 -4.61 -24.06 12.86
N GLN A 149 -5.25 -23.92 11.68
CA GLN A 149 -4.64 -24.17 10.37
C GLN A 149 -4.03 -22.89 9.77
N LEU A 150 -3.86 -21.82 10.57
CA LEU A 150 -3.34 -20.51 10.14
C LEU A 150 -4.20 -19.81 9.08
N THR A 151 -5.48 -20.15 8.99
CA THR A 151 -6.41 -19.46 8.09
C THR A 151 -6.92 -18.19 8.75
N LEU A 152 -6.90 -17.08 8.03
CA LEU A 152 -7.39 -15.79 8.54
C LEU A 152 -8.91 -15.81 8.73
N ILE A 153 -9.35 -15.66 9.98
CA ILE A 153 -10.75 -15.45 10.36
C ILE A 153 -11.11 -13.99 10.20
N GLN A 154 -10.35 -13.10 10.87
CA GLN A 154 -10.61 -11.67 10.92
C GLN A 154 -9.31 -10.88 11.05
N TYR A 155 -9.27 -9.70 10.44
CA TYR A 155 -8.31 -8.63 10.69
C TYR A 155 -9.04 -7.47 11.34
N GLU A 156 -8.50 -6.93 12.43
CA GLU A 156 -9.11 -5.78 13.12
C GLU A 156 -8.04 -4.86 13.69
N VAL A 157 -8.25 -3.55 13.54
CA VAL A 157 -7.47 -2.51 14.23
C VAL A 157 -8.14 -2.29 15.59
N LEU A 158 -7.48 -2.69 16.67
CA LEU A 158 -8.04 -2.62 18.02
C LEU A 158 -7.70 -1.31 18.73
N PHE A 159 -6.52 -0.75 18.49
CA PHE A 159 -6.09 0.47 19.15
C PHE A 159 -5.52 1.46 18.14
N THR A 160 -5.75 2.75 18.42
CA THR A 160 -5.23 3.87 17.63
C THR A 160 -4.49 4.83 18.55
N GLY A 161 -3.26 5.20 18.18
CA GLY A 161 -2.32 5.92 19.01
C GLY A 161 -1.12 5.04 19.34
N GLY A 162 0.08 5.63 19.56
CA GLY A 162 1.32 4.87 19.80
C GLY A 162 1.23 3.95 21.03
N ILE A 163 2.00 2.87 21.01
CA ILE A 163 2.08 1.91 22.14
C ILE A 163 2.54 2.60 23.42
N SER A 164 3.29 3.70 23.32
CA SER A 164 3.71 4.54 24.45
C SER A 164 2.61 5.48 24.96
N SER A 165 1.59 5.78 24.14
CA SER A 165 0.51 6.73 24.49
C SER A 165 -0.83 6.06 24.76
N CYS A 166 -1.03 4.83 24.30
CA CYS A 166 -2.23 4.03 24.56
C CYS A 166 -1.76 2.64 24.99
N SER A 167 -1.92 2.30 26.26
CA SER A 167 -1.60 0.93 26.72
C SER A 167 -2.47 -0.06 25.95
N VAL A 168 -1.84 -0.92 25.14
CA VAL A 168 -2.54 -2.05 24.51
C VAL A 168 -3.18 -2.90 25.61
N CYS A 169 -4.50 -2.97 25.61
CA CYS A 169 -5.23 -3.71 26.63
C CYS A 169 -5.27 -5.20 26.24
N VAL A 170 -4.45 -6.01 26.88
CA VAL A 170 -4.38 -7.47 26.70
C VAL A 170 -5.77 -8.12 26.78
N ARG A 171 -6.58 -7.70 27.75
CA ARG A 171 -7.96 -8.20 27.93
C ARG A 171 -8.82 -7.97 26.69
N GLU A 172 -8.66 -6.82 26.02
CA GLU A 172 -9.45 -6.50 24.83
C GLU A 172 -9.04 -7.37 23.63
N VAL A 173 -7.75 -7.61 23.47
CA VAL A 173 -7.24 -8.53 22.44
C VAL A 173 -7.81 -9.93 22.65
N LEU A 174 -7.74 -10.47 23.87
CA LEU A 174 -8.29 -11.80 24.19
C LEU A 174 -9.82 -11.84 24.05
N ARG A 175 -10.53 -10.79 24.44
CA ARG A 175 -11.98 -10.69 24.26
C ARG A 175 -12.37 -10.81 22.79
N CYS A 176 -11.65 -10.12 21.90
CA CYS A 176 -11.87 -10.22 20.46
C CYS A 176 -11.48 -11.61 19.92
N ALA A 177 -10.38 -12.18 20.39
CA ALA A 177 -9.94 -13.52 19.99
C ALA A 177 -11.01 -14.58 20.33
N LEU A 178 -11.54 -14.56 21.55
CA LEU A 178 -12.62 -15.44 21.98
C LEU A 178 -13.91 -15.21 21.18
N LYS A 179 -14.26 -13.96 20.93
CA LYS A 179 -15.43 -13.59 20.11
C LYS A 179 -15.37 -14.18 18.69
N TYR A 180 -14.18 -14.19 18.10
CA TYR A 180 -13.98 -14.73 16.74
C TYR A 180 -13.69 -16.23 16.72
N GLY A 181 -13.54 -16.88 17.87
CA GLY A 181 -13.16 -18.30 17.94
C GLY A 181 -11.76 -18.55 17.40
N ALA A 182 -10.85 -17.59 17.54
CA ALA A 182 -9.48 -17.72 17.11
C ALA A 182 -8.69 -18.65 18.02
N SER A 183 -7.80 -19.43 17.45
CA SER A 183 -6.84 -20.27 18.19
C SER A 183 -5.43 -19.69 18.14
N GLN A 184 -5.16 -18.85 17.15
CA GLN A 184 -3.83 -18.28 16.92
C GLN A 184 -3.96 -16.79 16.55
N LEU A 185 -2.96 -16.01 16.94
CA LEU A 185 -2.92 -14.58 16.74
C LEU A 185 -1.61 -14.15 16.08
N ILE A 186 -1.69 -13.18 15.19
CA ILE A 186 -0.55 -12.35 14.78
C ILE A 186 -0.93 -10.91 15.13
N ILE A 187 -0.07 -10.23 15.87
CA ILE A 187 -0.25 -8.81 16.17
C ILE A 187 0.63 -7.97 15.27
N ALA A 188 0.18 -6.77 14.96
CA ALA A 188 0.94 -5.86 14.12
C ALA A 188 0.71 -4.40 14.52
N HIS A 189 1.71 -3.56 14.33
CA HIS A 189 1.56 -2.12 14.41
C HIS A 189 2.42 -1.42 13.37
N ASN A 190 2.12 -0.16 13.09
CA ASN A 190 2.92 0.65 12.18
C ASN A 190 3.68 1.75 12.90
N HIS A 191 4.82 2.11 12.33
CA HIS A 191 5.60 3.30 12.63
C HIS A 191 5.50 4.28 11.46
N PRO A 192 4.57 5.25 11.47
CA PRO A 192 4.31 6.12 10.32
C PRO A 192 5.50 6.97 9.86
N SER A 193 6.39 7.32 10.80
CA SER A 193 7.49 8.27 10.55
C SER A 193 8.87 7.66 10.70
N THR A 194 8.99 6.39 11.12
CA THR A 194 10.28 5.77 11.44
C THR A 194 10.43 4.39 10.80
N SER A 195 11.62 3.81 10.96
CA SER A 195 11.93 2.46 10.49
C SER A 195 11.21 1.37 11.28
N ALA A 196 11.10 0.17 10.70
CA ALA A 196 10.54 -1.01 11.33
C ALA A 196 11.52 -1.57 12.37
N ARG A 197 11.56 -0.98 13.57
CA ARG A 197 12.40 -1.43 14.69
C ARG A 197 11.55 -1.66 15.93
N ALA A 198 11.78 -2.79 16.60
CA ALA A 198 11.10 -3.07 17.85
C ALA A 198 11.64 -2.18 18.98
N SER A 199 10.77 -1.51 19.71
CA SER A 199 11.06 -0.83 20.95
C SER A 199 10.99 -1.81 22.13
N GLN A 200 11.46 -1.38 23.30
CA GLN A 200 11.33 -2.17 24.52
C GLN A 200 9.84 -2.40 24.88
N ALA A 201 9.00 -1.40 24.68
CA ALA A 201 7.54 -1.51 24.92
C ALA A 201 6.88 -2.55 23.98
N ASP A 202 7.36 -2.67 22.74
CA ASP A 202 6.85 -3.69 21.79
C ASP A 202 7.20 -5.11 22.28
N LEU A 203 8.39 -5.30 22.82
CA LEU A 203 8.81 -6.58 23.37
C LEU A 203 8.01 -6.93 24.65
N GLU A 204 7.78 -5.96 25.52
CA GLU A 204 7.01 -6.14 26.78
C GLU A 204 5.56 -6.50 26.50
N ILE A 205 4.89 -5.80 25.55
CA ILE A 205 3.50 -6.12 25.19
C ILE A 205 3.42 -7.49 24.49
N THR A 206 4.40 -7.83 23.67
CA THR A 206 4.47 -9.14 23.02
C THR A 206 4.58 -10.25 24.06
N ALA A 207 5.47 -10.12 25.02
CA ALA A 207 5.64 -11.10 26.10
C ALA A 207 4.37 -11.22 26.98
N SER A 208 3.71 -10.10 27.26
CA SER A 208 2.47 -10.07 28.03
C SER A 208 1.32 -10.76 27.30
N LEU A 209 1.19 -10.50 26.01
CA LEU A 209 0.16 -11.15 25.17
C LEU A 209 0.44 -12.63 24.97
N ALA A 210 1.69 -13.04 24.73
CA ALA A 210 2.05 -14.45 24.60
C ALA A 210 1.63 -15.24 25.82
N LYS A 211 2.01 -14.79 27.03
CA LYS A 211 1.61 -15.41 28.30
C LYS A 211 0.10 -15.46 28.50
N ALA A 212 -0.58 -14.39 28.12
CA ALA A 212 -2.04 -14.33 28.27
C ALA A 212 -2.76 -15.26 27.29
N CYS A 213 -2.24 -15.42 26.07
CA CYS A 213 -2.77 -16.36 25.08
C CYS A 213 -2.62 -17.80 25.56
N GLU A 214 -1.45 -18.19 26.12
CA GLU A 214 -1.21 -19.53 26.66
C GLU A 214 -2.24 -19.92 27.75
N LEU A 215 -2.64 -18.97 28.60
CA LEU A 215 -3.61 -19.22 29.66
C LEU A 215 -5.03 -19.57 29.16
N VAL A 216 -5.31 -19.32 27.89
CA VAL A 216 -6.61 -19.57 27.24
C VAL A 216 -6.48 -20.47 26.01
N ASP A 217 -5.44 -21.32 25.99
CA ASP A 217 -5.15 -22.29 24.92
C ASP A 217 -5.03 -21.65 23.52
N MET A 218 -4.50 -20.41 23.45
CA MET A 218 -4.20 -19.69 22.22
C MET A 218 -2.69 -19.52 22.04
N THR A 219 -2.26 -19.28 20.83
CA THR A 219 -0.85 -19.04 20.51
C THR A 219 -0.67 -17.68 19.84
N LEU A 220 0.23 -16.85 20.37
CA LEU A 220 0.74 -15.68 19.67
C LEU A 220 1.89 -16.11 18.76
N ILE A 221 1.65 -16.09 17.43
CA ILE A 221 2.60 -16.61 16.43
C ILE A 221 3.69 -15.60 16.11
N ASP A 222 3.32 -14.34 15.91
CA ASP A 222 4.27 -13.29 15.50
C ASP A 222 3.80 -11.91 15.96
N HIS A 223 4.76 -10.99 15.99
CA HIS A 223 4.54 -9.56 16.08
C HIS A 223 5.25 -8.89 14.91
N ILE A 224 4.47 -8.28 14.00
CA ILE A 224 4.98 -7.66 12.78
C ILE A 224 4.90 -6.13 12.91
N ILE A 225 6.03 -5.46 12.72
CA ILE A 225 6.15 -4.00 12.76
C ILE A 225 6.31 -3.51 11.33
N VAL A 226 5.46 -2.56 10.92
CA VAL A 226 5.48 -1.96 9.58
C VAL A 226 6.06 -0.56 9.68
N GLY A 227 7.25 -0.35 9.13
CA GLY A 227 7.92 0.95 9.07
C GLY A 227 7.96 1.54 7.66
N GLN A 228 8.63 2.69 7.53
CA GLN A 228 8.82 3.34 6.23
C GLN A 228 9.76 2.55 5.31
N ASP A 229 10.74 1.87 5.88
CA ASP A 229 11.80 1.12 5.21
C ASP A 229 11.47 -0.38 4.99
N GLY A 230 10.35 -0.86 5.51
CA GLY A 230 9.96 -2.26 5.36
C GLY A 230 9.15 -2.80 6.53
N THR A 231 9.27 -4.11 6.77
CA THR A 231 8.61 -4.82 7.85
C THR A 231 9.62 -5.59 8.70
N LEU A 232 9.36 -5.68 9.99
CA LEU A 232 10.12 -6.51 10.94
C LEU A 232 9.17 -7.56 11.53
N SER A 233 9.52 -8.83 11.45
CA SER A 233 8.88 -9.93 12.17
C SER A 233 9.72 -10.27 13.39
N LEU A 234 9.12 -10.30 14.58
CA LEU A 234 9.82 -10.72 15.79
C LEU A 234 10.09 -12.21 15.79
N GLN A 235 9.23 -13.02 15.18
CA GLN A 235 9.43 -14.46 15.00
C GLN A 235 10.68 -14.73 14.15
N GLU A 236 10.81 -14.09 12.98
CA GLU A 236 11.94 -14.30 12.08
C GLU A 236 13.27 -13.80 12.68
N THR A 237 13.21 -12.79 13.52
CA THR A 237 14.41 -12.24 14.18
C THR A 237 14.72 -12.92 15.52
N GLY A 238 13.98 -13.97 15.91
CA GLY A 238 14.18 -14.69 17.15
C GLY A 238 13.94 -13.86 18.41
N LYS A 239 13.06 -12.87 18.35
CA LYS A 239 12.70 -11.96 19.45
C LYS A 239 11.33 -12.23 20.05
N MET A 240 10.65 -13.28 19.62
CA MET A 240 9.46 -13.77 20.32
C MET A 240 9.87 -14.36 21.68
N PRO A 241 9.00 -14.24 22.73
CA PRO A 241 9.27 -14.76 24.07
C PRO A 241 9.30 -16.28 24.12
#